data_41cc27fd07aae9d3813512a49141b25d
#
_entry.id   41cc27fd07aae9d3813512a49141b25d
#
_cell.length_a   1.000
_cell.length_b   1.000
_cell.length_c   1.000
_cell.angle_alpha   90.00
_cell.angle_beta   90.00
_cell.angle_gamma   90.00
#
_symmetry.space_group_name_H-M   'P 1'
#
loop_
_entity.id
_entity.type
_entity.pdbx_description
1 polymer ?
#
loop_
_entity_poly.entity_id
_entity_poly.type
_entity_poly.pdbx_seq_one_letter_code
_entity_poly.pdbx_strand_id
1 'polypeptide(L)'
;MAIYIYNMVKKILSFLTLLTAFALNSSAQIRFAYDLDFDFRFDNREYDRSGFQNSQTLFGARLAPSLGFKASLDNTTHQLMAGVDALSQFGTSDKEIRCNLMFWYQLGMKFSQTEFKLSAGLLPRSFSKGEWSSLFFSDWHKFYDNRFEGLILSWERPKSYFELGCDWIGMANGLRREEFMVFASGRVTPLKWLKIGYDVYMLHYACSDVVKQVNDNILAEPYVHFDLAPFTGLQELSLRGGWIQALQRDRANIGHSIAPYAGELVATVQHWGAGIRNRFVIGRNLLPYRHHIDAAGVPYDGNFYLGDPFYELVDPRWDAWKDVADGKTSQIQGGLYDRLEIYYAPKICAGVHLRASLFFHFHSRQYSGTNQMVSLLFNLNELMEAVRAGK
;
A
#
# COMPACT_ATOMS: atom_id res chain seq x y z
N MET A 1 15.50 0.02 34.71
CA MET A 1 14.18 0.15 34.07
C MET A 1 13.33 1.30 34.68
N ALA A 2 13.06 1.34 35.97
CA ALA A 2 12.25 2.42 36.62
C ALA A 2 12.79 3.84 36.40
N ILE A 3 14.11 4.05 36.51
CA ILE A 3 14.75 5.38 36.32
C ILE A 3 14.63 5.85 34.86
N TYR A 4 14.70 4.94 33.89
CA TYR A 4 14.54 5.26 32.46
C TYR A 4 13.10 5.70 32.14
N ILE A 5 12.12 4.97 32.67
CA ILE A 5 10.69 5.33 32.56
C ILE A 5 10.39 6.67 33.23
N TYR A 6 10.93 6.91 34.40
CA TYR A 6 10.77 8.19 35.11
C TYR A 6 11.33 9.37 34.33
N ASN A 7 12.53 9.23 33.77
CA ASN A 7 13.15 10.27 32.94
C ASN A 7 12.39 10.52 31.63
N MET A 8 11.84 9.49 31.03
CA MET A 8 11.01 9.58 29.82
C MET A 8 9.70 10.31 30.12
N VAL A 9 9.01 9.94 31.21
CA VAL A 9 7.76 10.59 31.64
C VAL A 9 8.01 12.08 32.00
N LYS A 10 9.12 12.39 32.65
CA LYS A 10 9.50 13.77 32.96
C LYS A 10 9.76 14.62 31.72
N LYS A 11 10.40 14.05 30.68
CA LYS A 11 10.61 14.73 29.39
C LYS A 11 9.28 14.94 28.63
N ILE A 12 8.40 13.97 28.67
CA ILE A 12 7.05 14.08 28.07
C ILE A 12 6.22 15.14 28.78
N LEU A 13 6.22 15.17 30.12
CA LEU A 13 5.54 16.20 30.89
C LEU A 13 6.12 17.60 30.64
N SER A 14 7.45 17.75 30.57
CA SER A 14 8.09 19.03 30.26
C SER A 14 7.75 19.51 28.84
N PHE A 15 7.68 18.58 27.87
CA PHE A 15 7.29 18.88 26.51
C PHE A 15 5.80 19.31 26.45
N LEU A 16 4.91 18.61 27.15
CA LEU A 16 3.49 18.97 27.27
C LEU A 16 3.31 20.34 27.94
N THR A 17 4.09 20.66 29.00
CA THR A 17 4.05 21.95 29.64
C THR A 17 4.54 23.09 28.73
N LEU A 18 5.56 22.83 27.94
CA LEU A 18 6.06 23.78 26.93
C LEU A 18 5.01 24.03 25.84
N LEU A 19 4.35 22.96 25.36
CA LEU A 19 3.25 23.04 24.38
C LEU A 19 2.06 23.83 24.90
N THR A 20 1.67 23.62 26.17
CA THR A 20 0.59 24.38 26.80
C THR A 20 0.96 25.85 27.04
N ALA A 21 2.20 26.15 27.38
CA ALA A 21 2.69 27.54 27.51
C ALA A 21 2.73 28.28 26.16
N PHE A 22 3.08 27.60 25.08
CA PHE A 22 3.01 28.14 23.70
C PHE A 22 1.56 28.40 23.29
N ALA A 23 0.63 27.51 23.65
CA ALA A 23 -0.78 27.59 23.28
C ALA A 23 -1.50 28.80 23.95
N LEU A 24 -1.08 29.19 25.15
CA LEU A 24 -1.69 30.28 25.90
C LEU A 24 -1.35 31.68 25.31
N ASN A 25 -0.31 31.79 24.50
CA ASN A 25 0.15 33.05 23.91
C ASN A 25 -0.13 33.19 22.41
N SER A 26 -0.79 32.23 21.78
CA SER A 26 -1.09 32.25 20.34
C SER A 26 -2.59 32.28 20.07
N SER A 27 -3.01 32.95 19.00
CA SER A 27 -4.39 32.90 18.47
C SER A 27 -4.73 31.50 17.89
N ALA A 28 -3.88 30.50 18.11
CA ALA A 28 -4.05 29.16 17.60
C ALA A 28 -5.13 28.39 18.38
N GLN A 29 -6.14 27.90 17.67
CA GLN A 29 -7.14 27.02 18.27
C GLN A 29 -6.56 25.59 18.37
N ILE A 30 -6.19 25.16 19.58
CA ILE A 30 -5.76 23.79 19.85
C ILE A 30 -6.98 22.92 20.17
N ARG A 31 -7.05 21.77 19.52
CA ARG A 31 -8.08 20.74 19.75
C ARG A 31 -7.44 19.39 19.98
N PHE A 32 -8.07 18.59 20.83
CA PHE A 32 -7.74 17.17 20.95
C PHE A 32 -8.12 16.45 19.65
N ALA A 33 -7.23 15.60 19.16
CA ALA A 33 -7.42 14.78 17.97
C ALA A 33 -7.33 13.30 18.35
N TYR A 34 -8.19 12.50 17.78
CA TYR A 34 -8.19 11.04 17.96
C TYR A 34 -8.62 10.37 16.67
N ASP A 35 -8.17 9.13 16.50
CA ASP A 35 -8.56 8.28 15.37
C ASP A 35 -8.57 6.82 15.81
N LEU A 36 -9.38 6.02 15.16
CA LEU A 36 -9.47 4.59 15.40
C LEU A 36 -9.80 3.88 14.09
N ASP A 37 -8.87 3.04 13.65
CA ASP A 37 -9.08 2.11 12.57
C ASP A 37 -9.18 0.68 13.12
N PHE A 38 -10.14 -0.07 12.61
CA PHE A 38 -10.25 -1.51 12.83
C PHE A 38 -10.35 -2.20 11.48
N ASP A 39 -9.52 -3.22 11.25
CA ASP A 39 -9.52 -4.07 10.04
C ASP A 39 -9.56 -5.53 10.47
N PHE A 40 -10.65 -6.20 10.11
CA PHE A 40 -10.81 -7.65 10.27
C PHE A 40 -10.76 -8.29 8.90
N ARG A 41 -9.97 -9.36 8.78
CA ARG A 41 -9.79 -10.05 7.51
C ARG A 41 -9.73 -11.56 7.68
N PHE A 42 -10.56 -12.22 6.92
CA PHE A 42 -10.49 -13.65 6.61
C PHE A 42 -10.17 -13.80 5.13
N ASP A 43 -9.17 -14.60 4.77
CA ASP A 43 -8.78 -14.85 3.38
C ASP A 43 -8.33 -16.32 3.27
N ASN A 44 -9.22 -17.17 2.77
CA ASN A 44 -8.94 -18.58 2.50
C ASN A 44 -8.46 -18.73 1.06
N ARG A 45 -7.26 -19.21 0.87
CA ARG A 45 -6.56 -19.33 -0.40
C ARG A 45 -6.38 -20.79 -0.75
N GLU A 46 -6.87 -21.17 -1.91
CA GLU A 46 -6.78 -22.51 -2.47
C GLU A 46 -6.19 -22.42 -3.87
N TYR A 47 -4.88 -22.64 -3.97
CA TYR A 47 -4.17 -22.56 -5.23
C TYR A 47 -3.78 -23.95 -5.72
N ASP A 48 -4.34 -24.35 -6.86
CA ASP A 48 -4.04 -25.63 -7.50
C ASP A 48 -2.84 -25.44 -8.45
N ARG A 49 -1.77 -26.22 -8.20
CA ARG A 49 -0.55 -26.27 -9.02
C ARG A 49 0.14 -24.92 -9.26
N SER A 50 -0.18 -23.93 -8.46
CA SER A 50 0.39 -22.60 -8.59
C SER A 50 1.72 -22.56 -7.84
N GLY A 51 2.83 -22.38 -8.54
CA GLY A 51 4.10 -22.02 -7.93
C GLY A 51 4.13 -20.58 -7.40
N PHE A 52 3.06 -19.80 -7.59
CA PHE A 52 2.99 -18.40 -7.22
C PHE A 52 2.78 -18.17 -5.72
N GLN A 53 1.92 -18.99 -5.10
CA GLN A 53 1.65 -18.93 -3.66
C GLN A 53 1.23 -20.30 -3.12
N ASN A 54 1.45 -20.50 -1.81
CA ASN A 54 0.95 -21.66 -1.10
C ASN A 54 -0.53 -21.48 -0.72
N SER A 55 -1.29 -22.57 -0.75
CA SER A 55 -2.63 -22.61 -0.17
C SER A 55 -2.54 -22.42 1.33
N GLN A 56 -3.28 -21.44 1.86
CA GLN A 56 -3.30 -21.11 3.29
C GLN A 56 -4.52 -20.26 3.64
N THR A 57 -4.96 -20.35 4.87
CA THR A 57 -5.97 -19.46 5.40
C THR A 57 -5.32 -18.39 6.27
N LEU A 58 -5.59 -17.14 5.95
CA LEU A 58 -5.11 -15.98 6.67
C LEU A 58 -6.31 -15.38 7.42
N PHE A 59 -6.19 -15.31 8.73
CA PHE A 59 -7.28 -14.86 9.57
C PHE A 59 -6.75 -13.98 10.70
N GLY A 60 -7.24 -12.76 10.80
CA GLY A 60 -6.73 -11.82 11.79
C GLY A 60 -7.56 -10.56 11.91
N ALA A 61 -7.20 -9.78 12.93
CA ALA A 61 -7.76 -8.47 13.16
C ALA A 61 -6.66 -7.49 13.55
N ARG A 62 -6.82 -6.26 13.11
CA ARG A 62 -5.98 -5.12 13.44
C ARG A 62 -6.81 -4.05 14.12
N LEU A 63 -6.24 -3.42 15.14
CA LEU A 63 -6.79 -2.26 15.81
C LEU A 63 -5.70 -1.19 15.88
N ALA A 64 -5.99 0.02 15.37
CA ALA A 64 -5.03 1.11 15.30
C ALA A 64 -5.58 2.41 15.93
N PRO A 65 -5.65 2.49 17.27
CA PRO A 65 -6.01 3.72 17.97
C PRO A 65 -4.86 4.73 17.94
N SER A 66 -5.20 6.00 17.76
CA SER A 66 -4.26 7.12 17.90
C SER A 66 -4.88 8.33 18.56
N LEU A 67 -4.08 9.07 19.31
CA LEU A 67 -4.47 10.26 20.06
C LEU A 67 -3.45 11.37 19.85
N GLY A 68 -3.88 12.62 19.93
CA GLY A 68 -2.98 13.73 19.76
C GLY A 68 -3.64 15.09 19.81
N PHE A 69 -2.99 16.06 19.22
CA PHE A 69 -3.43 17.45 19.19
C PHE A 69 -3.36 18.00 17.76
N LYS A 70 -4.35 18.82 17.44
CA LYS A 70 -4.42 19.59 16.21
C LYS A 70 -4.49 21.08 16.56
N ALA A 71 -3.57 21.86 16.03
CA ALA A 71 -3.55 23.30 16.11
C ALA A 71 -3.84 23.91 14.74
N SER A 72 -4.69 24.93 14.68
CA SER A 72 -4.98 25.67 13.46
C SER A 72 -4.59 27.13 13.67
N LEU A 73 -3.80 27.67 12.75
CA LEU A 73 -3.34 29.04 12.74
C LEU A 73 -3.45 29.58 11.30
N ASP A 74 -4.31 30.56 11.08
CA ASP A 74 -4.60 31.13 9.78
C ASP A 74 -4.87 30.05 8.69
N ASN A 75 -3.98 29.96 7.71
CA ASN A 75 -4.05 28.99 6.62
C ASN A 75 -3.24 27.72 6.87
N THR A 76 -2.68 27.54 8.07
CA THR A 76 -1.91 26.36 8.43
C THR A 76 -2.61 25.50 9.48
N THR A 77 -2.37 24.20 9.43
CA THR A 77 -2.77 23.22 10.42
C THR A 77 -1.58 22.37 10.82
N HIS A 78 -1.42 22.17 12.11
CA HIS A 78 -0.37 21.34 12.69
C HIS A 78 -1.05 20.22 13.46
N GLN A 79 -0.69 18.97 13.21
CA GLN A 79 -1.23 17.82 13.92
C GLN A 79 -0.09 16.93 14.37
N LEU A 80 -0.09 16.59 15.65
CA LEU A 80 0.85 15.63 16.25
C LEU A 80 0.04 14.50 16.86
N MET A 81 0.31 13.27 16.44
CA MET A 81 -0.41 12.08 16.86
C MET A 81 0.55 11.01 17.35
N ALA A 82 0.08 10.21 18.29
CA ALA A 82 0.75 8.99 18.75
C ALA A 82 -0.29 7.88 18.93
N GLY A 83 0.10 6.65 18.64
CA GLY A 83 -0.81 5.50 18.70
C GLY A 83 -0.07 4.18 18.63
N VAL A 84 -0.83 3.14 18.43
CA VAL A 84 -0.33 1.79 18.21
C VAL A 84 -1.08 1.13 17.05
N ASP A 85 -0.41 0.28 16.32
CA ASP A 85 -1.00 -0.65 15.35
C ASP A 85 -0.85 -2.05 15.93
N ALA A 86 -1.95 -2.60 16.44
CA ALA A 86 -2.02 -3.90 17.08
C ALA A 86 -2.64 -4.91 16.13
N LEU A 87 -1.87 -5.90 15.68
CA LEU A 87 -2.28 -6.98 14.80
C LEU A 87 -2.30 -8.31 15.55
N SER A 88 -3.43 -8.99 15.54
CA SER A 88 -3.59 -10.36 16.04
C SER A 88 -3.90 -11.29 14.88
N GLN A 89 -3.10 -12.33 14.71
CA GLN A 89 -3.38 -13.45 13.80
C GLN A 89 -4.11 -14.54 14.57
N PHE A 90 -5.21 -15.04 14.02
CA PHE A 90 -5.98 -16.08 14.68
C PHE A 90 -5.46 -17.48 14.32
N GLY A 91 -5.51 -18.40 15.28
CA GLY A 91 -5.13 -19.80 15.07
C GLY A 91 -3.61 -20.05 15.03
N THR A 92 -2.77 -19.06 15.32
CA THR A 92 -1.33 -19.27 15.49
C THR A 92 -1.01 -19.87 16.86
N SER A 93 0.07 -20.68 16.93
CA SER A 93 0.59 -21.20 18.19
C SER A 93 1.08 -20.07 19.12
N ASP A 94 1.65 -19.07 18.51
CA ASP A 94 2.13 -17.86 19.20
C ASP A 94 0.97 -16.87 19.28
N LYS A 95 0.30 -16.85 20.44
CA LYS A 95 -0.81 -15.93 20.72
C LYS A 95 -0.34 -14.49 20.91
N GLU A 96 0.72 -14.10 20.24
CA GLU A 96 1.26 -12.76 20.37
C GLU A 96 0.48 -11.75 19.53
N ILE A 97 0.09 -10.66 20.18
CA ILE A 97 -0.38 -9.48 19.48
C ILE A 97 0.86 -8.68 19.07
N ARG A 98 1.09 -8.55 17.76
CA ARG A 98 2.16 -7.72 17.24
C ARG A 98 1.74 -6.24 17.37
N CYS A 99 2.40 -5.50 18.24
CA CYS A 99 2.15 -4.09 18.46
C CYS A 99 3.28 -3.24 17.87
N ASN A 100 2.96 -2.39 16.92
CA ASN A 100 3.87 -1.42 16.35
C ASN A 100 3.51 -0.02 16.85
N LEU A 101 4.51 0.77 17.23
CA LEU A 101 4.28 2.16 17.57
C LEU A 101 3.94 2.95 16.30
N MET A 102 3.05 3.93 16.49
CA MET A 102 2.67 4.92 15.51
C MET A 102 2.88 6.30 16.11
N PHE A 103 3.59 7.17 15.44
CA PHE A 103 3.65 8.58 15.82
C PHE A 103 4.00 9.41 14.60
N TRP A 104 3.28 10.49 14.41
CA TRP A 104 3.51 11.33 13.24
C TRP A 104 3.19 12.79 13.51
N TYR A 105 3.84 13.63 12.73
CA TYR A 105 3.52 15.04 12.61
C TYR A 105 3.00 15.31 11.20
N GLN A 106 1.95 16.12 11.09
CA GLN A 106 1.42 16.59 9.83
C GLN A 106 1.28 18.11 9.84
N LEU A 107 1.88 18.75 8.85
CA LEU A 107 1.68 20.15 8.50
C LEU A 107 0.76 20.23 7.29
N GLY A 108 -0.35 20.92 7.41
CA GLY A 108 -1.23 21.30 6.30
C GLY A 108 -1.15 22.78 6.04
N MET A 109 -1.11 23.19 4.77
CA MET A 109 -1.18 24.59 4.35
C MET A 109 -2.24 24.75 3.26
N LYS A 110 -3.14 25.71 3.44
CA LYS A 110 -4.25 25.97 2.52
C LYS A 110 -4.09 27.32 1.84
N PHE A 111 -4.02 27.30 0.51
CA PHE A 111 -3.90 28.49 -0.33
C PHE A 111 -5.03 28.48 -1.38
N SER A 112 -6.08 29.26 -1.19
CA SER A 112 -7.24 29.27 -2.09
C SER A 112 -7.81 27.84 -2.29
N GLN A 113 -7.67 27.27 -3.48
CA GLN A 113 -8.14 25.91 -3.81
C GLN A 113 -7.05 24.85 -3.72
N THR A 114 -5.87 25.21 -3.24
CA THR A 114 -4.73 24.30 -3.16
C THR A 114 -4.47 23.96 -1.71
N GLU A 115 -4.31 22.68 -1.41
CA GLU A 115 -3.86 22.16 -0.12
C GLU A 115 -2.51 21.47 -0.30
N PHE A 116 -1.57 21.86 0.53
CA PHE A 116 -0.26 21.23 0.65
C PHE A 116 -0.17 20.54 2.00
N LYS A 117 0.30 19.28 2.04
CA LYS A 117 0.51 18.55 3.28
C LYS A 117 1.90 17.94 3.30
N LEU A 118 2.56 18.05 4.45
CA LEU A 118 3.78 17.32 4.78
C LEU A 118 3.48 16.45 6.00
N SER A 119 3.63 15.14 5.86
CA SER A 119 3.48 14.18 6.96
C SER A 119 4.79 13.47 7.17
N ALA A 120 5.25 13.33 8.40
CA ALA A 120 6.51 12.69 8.74
C ALA A 120 6.42 11.88 10.04
N GLY A 121 7.09 10.72 10.09
CA GLY A 121 7.13 9.82 11.23
C GLY A 121 6.79 8.39 10.86
N LEU A 122 6.13 7.67 11.78
CA LEU A 122 5.54 6.35 11.57
C LEU A 122 4.07 6.55 11.18
N LEU A 123 3.84 6.64 9.88
CA LEU A 123 2.57 7.09 9.28
C LEU A 123 1.65 5.91 8.96
N PRO A 124 0.32 6.05 9.14
CA PRO A 124 -0.63 5.12 8.52
C PRO A 124 -0.44 5.07 6.99
N ARG A 125 -0.48 3.88 6.40
CA ARG A 125 -0.39 3.73 4.93
C ARG A 125 -1.54 4.40 4.19
N SER A 126 -2.67 4.63 4.86
CA SER A 126 -3.82 5.41 4.36
C SER A 126 -3.51 6.89 4.07
N PHE A 127 -2.34 7.40 4.47
CA PHE A 127 -1.92 8.75 4.13
C PHE A 127 -1.52 8.88 2.65
N SER A 128 -1.10 7.79 2.02
CA SER A 128 -0.89 7.76 0.57
C SER A 128 -2.22 7.77 -0.18
N LYS A 129 -2.30 8.59 -1.23
CA LYS A 129 -3.47 8.79 -2.08
C LYS A 129 -3.42 8.02 -3.39
N GLY A 130 -2.28 7.40 -3.69
CA GLY A 130 -2.08 6.59 -4.88
C GLY A 130 -3.15 5.52 -5.03
N GLU A 131 -3.66 5.35 -6.26
CA GLU A 131 -4.57 4.24 -6.61
C GLU A 131 -3.76 2.96 -6.92
N TRP A 132 -2.84 2.63 -6.00
CA TRP A 132 -1.87 1.56 -6.13
C TRP A 132 -2.51 0.23 -6.50
N SER A 133 -2.16 -0.31 -7.67
CA SER A 133 -2.58 -1.66 -8.04
C SER A 133 -1.93 -2.71 -7.13
N SER A 134 -2.45 -3.94 -7.15
CA SER A 134 -1.85 -5.02 -6.36
C SER A 134 -0.46 -5.43 -6.82
N LEU A 135 0.02 -4.92 -7.96
CA LEU A 135 1.41 -5.03 -8.37
C LEU A 135 2.36 -4.29 -7.42
N PHE A 136 1.96 -3.10 -6.95
CA PHE A 136 2.80 -2.29 -6.05
C PHE A 136 2.72 -2.80 -4.62
N PHE A 137 1.50 -3.01 -4.14
CA PHE A 137 1.23 -3.48 -2.78
C PHE A 137 0.14 -4.54 -2.81
N SER A 138 0.50 -5.77 -2.51
CA SER A 138 -0.48 -6.85 -2.40
C SER A 138 -1.48 -6.57 -1.27
N ASP A 139 -2.67 -7.17 -1.34
CA ASP A 139 -3.66 -7.08 -0.26
C ASP A 139 -3.12 -7.63 1.07
N TRP A 140 -2.21 -8.62 0.97
CA TRP A 140 -1.47 -9.15 2.09
C TRP A 140 -0.52 -8.10 2.70
N HIS A 141 0.31 -7.47 1.89
CA HIS A 141 1.25 -6.44 2.35
C HIS A 141 0.50 -5.31 3.06
N LYS A 142 -0.58 -4.79 2.46
CA LYS A 142 -1.40 -3.73 3.05
C LYS A 142 -1.99 -4.12 4.42
N PHE A 143 -2.33 -5.40 4.64
CA PHE A 143 -2.87 -5.87 5.90
C PHE A 143 -1.81 -6.09 6.97
N TYR A 144 -0.64 -6.64 6.63
CA TYR A 144 0.43 -6.96 7.59
C TYR A 144 1.38 -5.81 7.87
N ASP A 145 1.55 -4.91 6.91
CA ASP A 145 2.37 -3.71 7.02
C ASP A 145 1.57 -2.47 6.61
N ASN A 146 0.80 -1.94 7.57
CA ASN A 146 -0.11 -0.81 7.34
C ASN A 146 0.52 0.54 7.66
N ARG A 147 1.84 0.68 7.53
CA ARG A 147 2.52 1.93 7.86
C ARG A 147 3.64 2.25 6.89
N PHE A 148 3.97 3.52 6.83
CA PHE A 148 5.19 4.04 6.26
C PHE A 148 6.09 4.56 7.38
N GLU A 149 7.38 4.32 7.29
CA GLU A 149 8.39 4.86 8.20
C GLU A 149 9.18 5.95 7.48
N GLY A 150 8.68 7.19 7.48
CA GLY A 150 9.33 8.24 6.71
C GLY A 150 8.52 9.51 6.54
N LEU A 151 8.37 9.95 5.29
CA LEU A 151 7.68 11.19 4.98
C LEU A 151 6.83 11.08 3.71
N ILE A 152 5.72 11.82 3.68
CA ILE A 152 4.86 12.00 2.52
C ILE A 152 4.58 13.49 2.34
N LEU A 153 4.78 13.95 1.14
CA LEU A 153 4.49 15.27 0.65
C LEU A 153 3.33 15.18 -0.32
N SER A 154 2.24 15.88 -0.08
CA SER A 154 1.11 15.90 -1.01
C SER A 154 0.70 17.33 -1.37
N TRP A 155 0.25 17.47 -2.59
CA TRP A 155 -0.28 18.70 -3.15
C TRP A 155 -1.61 18.39 -3.84
N GLU A 156 -2.67 19.06 -3.40
CA GLU A 156 -4.03 18.74 -3.79
C GLU A 156 -4.79 19.94 -4.30
N ARG A 157 -5.60 19.70 -5.32
CA ARG A 157 -6.62 20.60 -5.86
C ARG A 157 -7.92 19.82 -6.09
N PRO A 158 -9.08 20.48 -6.31
CA PRO A 158 -10.34 19.79 -6.51
C PRO A 158 -10.37 18.73 -7.62
N LYS A 159 -9.49 18.87 -8.63
CA LYS A 159 -9.44 17.96 -9.79
C LYS A 159 -8.09 17.31 -10.01
N SER A 160 -7.15 17.46 -9.09
CA SER A 160 -5.81 16.89 -9.25
C SER A 160 -5.11 16.75 -7.92
N TYR A 161 -4.24 15.75 -7.83
CA TYR A 161 -3.28 15.64 -6.75
C TYR A 161 -1.94 15.16 -7.28
N PHE A 162 -0.92 15.42 -6.51
CA PHE A 162 0.41 14.88 -6.62
C PHE A 162 0.89 14.50 -5.23
N GLU A 163 1.55 13.35 -5.09
CA GLU A 163 2.25 12.99 -3.87
C GLU A 163 3.66 12.46 -4.18
N LEU A 164 4.55 12.65 -3.23
CA LEU A 164 5.90 12.11 -3.21
C LEU A 164 6.18 11.63 -1.79
N GLY A 165 6.67 10.42 -1.63
CA GLY A 165 6.97 9.86 -0.32
C GLY A 165 8.23 9.01 -0.31
N CYS A 166 8.70 8.78 0.90
CA CYS A 166 9.79 7.87 1.19
C CYS A 166 9.39 7.00 2.38
N ASP A 167 9.63 5.70 2.26
CA ASP A 167 9.41 4.68 3.28
C ASP A 167 10.72 3.98 3.57
N TRP A 168 11.19 4.02 4.81
CA TRP A 168 12.42 3.38 5.24
C TRP A 168 12.09 2.02 5.87
N ILE A 169 12.20 0.96 5.09
CA ILE A 169 11.71 -0.39 5.43
C ILE A 169 12.72 -1.14 6.29
N GLY A 170 14.01 -0.92 6.06
CA GLY A 170 15.06 -1.63 6.75
C GLY A 170 16.35 -0.83 6.89
N MET A 171 16.96 -0.86 8.09
CA MET A 171 18.26 -0.26 8.32
C MET A 171 19.37 -1.32 8.22
N ALA A 172 20.45 -1.02 7.52
CA ALA A 172 21.61 -1.91 7.43
C ALA A 172 22.18 -2.19 8.82
N ASN A 173 22.26 -3.47 9.16
CA ASN A 173 22.73 -3.90 10.48
C ASN A 173 23.18 -5.36 10.39
N GLY A 174 24.49 -5.61 10.42
CA GLY A 174 25.02 -6.95 10.38
C GLY A 174 24.53 -7.77 9.18
N LEU A 175 23.58 -8.66 9.41
CA LEU A 175 22.99 -9.52 8.38
C LEU A 175 21.82 -8.84 7.62
N ARG A 176 21.23 -7.79 8.21
CA ARG A 176 20.07 -7.11 7.60
C ARG A 176 20.53 -6.10 6.55
N ARG A 177 19.89 -6.13 5.40
CA ARG A 177 20.12 -5.17 4.32
C ARG A 177 19.44 -3.83 4.62
N GLU A 178 20.01 -2.76 4.06
CA GLU A 178 19.30 -1.50 3.93
C GLU A 178 18.20 -1.62 2.89
N GLU A 179 17.00 -1.19 3.23
CA GLU A 179 15.85 -1.26 2.35
C GLU A 179 15.02 0.01 2.52
N PHE A 180 14.76 0.70 1.41
CA PHE A 180 13.87 1.85 1.39
C PHE A 180 13.13 1.95 0.06
N MET A 181 11.99 2.60 0.10
CA MET A 181 11.18 2.89 -1.06
C MET A 181 11.01 4.41 -1.21
N VAL A 182 11.19 4.91 -2.43
CA VAL A 182 10.74 6.24 -2.83
C VAL A 182 9.58 6.05 -3.79
N PHE A 183 8.48 6.74 -3.54
CA PHE A 183 7.27 6.58 -4.37
C PHE A 183 6.67 7.93 -4.72
N ALA A 184 6.01 7.97 -5.85
CA ALA A 184 5.19 9.12 -6.26
C ALA A 184 3.91 8.63 -6.93
N SER A 185 2.84 9.37 -6.73
CA SER A 185 1.60 9.19 -7.47
C SER A 185 0.97 10.52 -7.83
N GLY A 186 0.13 10.52 -8.83
CA GLY A 186 -0.58 11.71 -9.23
C GLY A 186 -1.75 11.41 -10.15
N ARG A 187 -2.75 12.29 -10.08
CA ARG A 187 -3.95 12.16 -10.90
C ARG A 187 -4.52 13.51 -11.24
N VAL A 188 -5.03 13.62 -12.45
CA VAL A 188 -5.88 14.71 -12.91
C VAL A 188 -7.25 14.16 -13.34
N THR A 189 -8.32 14.91 -13.06
CA THR A 189 -9.72 14.59 -13.41
C THR A 189 -10.24 15.67 -14.35
N PRO A 190 -9.85 15.65 -15.64
CA PRO A 190 -10.25 16.70 -16.58
C PRO A 190 -11.78 16.73 -16.81
N LEU A 191 -12.41 15.57 -16.81
CA LEU A 191 -13.86 15.39 -16.91
C LEU A 191 -14.36 14.54 -15.74
N LYS A 192 -15.63 14.67 -15.35
CA LYS A 192 -16.20 13.91 -14.22
C LYS A 192 -16.09 12.39 -14.38
N TRP A 193 -16.03 11.91 -15.63
CA TRP A 193 -15.95 10.51 -16.00
C TRP A 193 -14.56 10.06 -16.45
N LEU A 194 -13.55 10.97 -16.49
CA LEU A 194 -12.20 10.68 -16.97
C LEU A 194 -11.17 11.09 -15.92
N LYS A 195 -10.35 10.13 -15.51
CA LYS A 195 -9.17 10.33 -14.69
C LYS A 195 -7.94 9.86 -15.46
N ILE A 196 -6.86 10.60 -15.38
CA ILE A 196 -5.55 10.24 -15.94
C ILE A 196 -4.56 10.35 -14.80
N GLY A 197 -3.80 9.31 -14.57
CA GLY A 197 -2.88 9.28 -13.43
C GLY A 197 -1.68 8.39 -13.66
N TYR A 198 -0.85 8.32 -12.63
CA TYR A 198 0.29 7.43 -12.58
C TYR A 198 0.61 7.07 -11.15
N ASP A 199 1.17 5.87 -10.97
CA ASP A 199 1.77 5.38 -9.75
C ASP A 199 3.18 4.89 -10.07
N VAL A 200 4.16 5.24 -9.25
CA VAL A 200 5.55 4.82 -9.42
C VAL A 200 6.23 4.63 -8.08
N TYR A 201 7.02 3.58 -7.95
CA TYR A 201 7.99 3.48 -6.86
C TYR A 201 9.36 2.99 -7.36
N MET A 202 10.37 3.30 -6.59
CA MET A 202 11.69 2.69 -6.61
C MET A 202 11.91 2.03 -5.26
N LEU A 203 11.96 0.70 -5.24
CA LEU A 203 12.38 -0.08 -4.08
C LEU A 203 13.88 -0.35 -4.20
N HIS A 204 14.63 0.16 -3.23
CA HIS A 204 16.06 0.00 -3.14
C HIS A 204 16.39 -1.04 -2.07
N TYR A 205 17.14 -2.07 -2.45
CA TYR A 205 17.54 -3.17 -1.60
C TYR A 205 19.07 -3.25 -1.61
N ALA A 206 19.70 -2.56 -0.65
CA ALA A 206 21.13 -2.33 -0.65
C ALA A 206 21.92 -3.42 0.11
N CYS A 207 23.18 -3.15 0.37
CA CYS A 207 24.11 -4.10 1.02
C CYS A 207 23.81 -4.29 2.52
N SER A 208 24.35 -5.38 3.06
CA SER A 208 24.58 -5.59 4.50
C SER A 208 26.07 -5.69 4.76
N ASP A 209 26.49 -6.00 5.99
CA ASP A 209 27.89 -6.27 6.29
C ASP A 209 28.41 -7.53 5.57
N VAL A 210 27.51 -8.48 5.30
CA VAL A 210 27.82 -9.77 4.67
C VAL A 210 27.67 -9.69 3.15
N VAL A 211 26.59 -9.08 2.66
CA VAL A 211 26.28 -9.00 1.22
C VAL A 211 26.47 -7.57 0.72
N LYS A 212 27.48 -7.39 -0.12
CA LYS A 212 27.82 -6.07 -0.71
C LYS A 212 27.11 -5.76 -2.03
N GLN A 213 25.95 -6.33 -2.22
CA GLN A 213 25.14 -6.21 -3.43
C GLN A 213 24.07 -5.15 -3.28
N VAL A 214 23.76 -4.49 -4.37
CA VAL A 214 22.69 -3.49 -4.46
C VAL A 214 21.73 -3.85 -5.57
N ASN A 215 20.46 -3.89 -5.24
CA ASN A 215 19.37 -4.17 -6.18
C ASN A 215 18.41 -2.99 -6.22
N ASP A 216 17.98 -2.64 -7.42
CA ASP A 216 16.98 -1.62 -7.65
C ASP A 216 15.79 -2.24 -8.38
N ASN A 217 14.59 -1.97 -7.87
CA ASN A 217 13.32 -2.35 -8.49
C ASN A 217 12.46 -1.10 -8.67
N ILE A 218 12.34 -0.64 -9.90
CA ILE A 218 11.49 0.50 -10.25
C ILE A 218 10.26 -0.06 -10.96
N LEU A 219 9.08 0.31 -10.49
CA LEU A 219 7.80 0.01 -11.13
C LEU A 219 7.06 1.32 -11.37
N ALA A 220 6.53 1.49 -12.59
CA ALA A 220 5.73 2.64 -12.98
C ALA A 220 4.49 2.21 -13.74
N GLU A 221 3.35 2.80 -13.44
CA GLU A 221 2.07 2.54 -14.09
C GLU A 221 1.33 3.84 -14.41
N PRO A 222 1.56 4.50 -15.56
CA PRO A 222 0.61 5.46 -16.10
C PRO A 222 -0.70 4.76 -16.47
N TYR A 223 -1.83 5.39 -16.15
CA TYR A 223 -3.16 4.84 -16.40
C TYR A 223 -4.18 5.88 -16.82
N VAL A 224 -5.22 5.38 -17.48
CA VAL A 224 -6.46 6.11 -17.76
C VAL A 224 -7.62 5.35 -17.14
N HIS A 225 -8.51 6.05 -16.44
CA HIS A 225 -9.67 5.47 -15.78
C HIS A 225 -10.94 6.20 -16.25
N PHE A 226 -11.89 5.43 -16.74
CA PHE A 226 -13.22 5.87 -17.14
C PHE A 226 -14.23 5.47 -16.08
N ASP A 227 -14.89 6.45 -15.47
CA ASP A 227 -16.04 6.26 -14.59
C ASP A 227 -17.32 6.47 -15.39
N LEU A 228 -17.98 5.39 -15.73
CA LEU A 228 -19.18 5.38 -16.58
C LEU A 228 -20.47 5.28 -15.75
N ALA A 229 -20.38 5.13 -14.43
CA ALA A 229 -21.55 5.06 -13.53
C ALA A 229 -22.52 6.25 -13.70
N PRO A 230 -22.07 7.51 -13.87
CA PRO A 230 -22.97 8.66 -14.05
C PRO A 230 -23.88 8.57 -15.28
N PHE A 231 -23.57 7.71 -16.25
CA PHE A 231 -24.34 7.53 -17.47
C PHE A 231 -25.29 6.34 -17.44
N THR A 232 -25.23 5.49 -16.39
CA THR A 232 -25.92 4.19 -16.40
C THR A 232 -26.86 3.99 -15.22
N GLY A 233 -26.77 4.79 -14.18
CA GLY A 233 -27.51 4.56 -12.91
C GLY A 233 -26.99 3.41 -12.06
N LEU A 234 -25.90 2.75 -12.45
CA LEU A 234 -25.18 1.77 -11.63
C LEU A 234 -24.43 2.48 -10.49
N GLN A 235 -24.14 1.74 -9.40
CA GLN A 235 -23.34 2.28 -8.30
C GLN A 235 -21.87 2.45 -8.72
N GLU A 236 -21.37 1.49 -9.51
CA GLU A 236 -20.06 1.55 -10.14
C GLU A 236 -20.14 0.93 -11.54
N LEU A 237 -19.60 1.59 -12.52
CA LEU A 237 -19.24 1.07 -13.83
C LEU A 237 -17.96 1.78 -14.24
N SER A 238 -16.86 1.05 -14.20
CA SER A 238 -15.55 1.65 -14.47
C SER A 238 -14.67 0.78 -15.33
N LEU A 239 -13.79 1.43 -16.09
CA LEU A 239 -12.77 0.78 -16.90
C LEU A 239 -11.45 1.52 -16.69
N ARG A 240 -10.41 0.84 -16.18
CA ARG A 240 -9.06 1.37 -16.00
C ARG A 240 -8.10 0.61 -16.91
N GLY A 241 -7.37 1.32 -17.74
CA GLY A 241 -6.27 0.77 -18.54
C GLY A 241 -4.94 1.37 -18.09
N GLY A 242 -3.95 0.54 -17.81
CA GLY A 242 -2.61 0.94 -17.40
C GLY A 242 -1.53 0.29 -18.24
N TRP A 243 -0.41 0.98 -18.38
CA TRP A 243 0.84 0.44 -18.90
C TRP A 243 1.80 0.28 -17.74
N ILE A 244 2.29 -0.93 -17.52
CA ILE A 244 3.23 -1.24 -16.45
C ILE A 244 4.61 -1.33 -17.06
N GLN A 245 5.54 -0.51 -16.56
CA GLN A 245 6.95 -0.56 -16.88
C GLN A 245 7.75 -0.90 -15.63
N ALA A 246 8.46 -2.02 -15.66
CA ALA A 246 9.47 -2.32 -14.66
C ALA A 246 10.86 -1.94 -15.19
N LEU A 247 11.75 -1.53 -14.30
CA LEU A 247 13.17 -1.38 -14.54
C LEU A 247 13.89 -1.94 -13.32
N GLN A 248 14.60 -3.04 -13.52
CA GLN A 248 15.19 -3.81 -12.43
C GLN A 248 16.66 -4.06 -12.70
N ARG A 249 17.44 -4.04 -11.63
CA ARG A 249 18.88 -4.30 -11.71
C ARG A 249 19.37 -5.04 -10.46
N ASP A 250 20.05 -6.14 -10.70
CA ASP A 250 20.90 -6.81 -9.73
C ASP A 250 22.35 -6.48 -10.08
N ARG A 251 23.00 -5.63 -9.29
CA ARG A 251 24.34 -5.10 -9.59
C ARG A 251 25.44 -6.13 -9.40
N ALA A 252 25.20 -7.23 -8.67
CA ALA A 252 26.18 -8.28 -8.46
C ALA A 252 26.13 -9.37 -9.54
N ASN A 253 24.90 -9.78 -9.92
CA ASN A 253 24.71 -10.95 -10.79
C ASN A 253 24.47 -10.54 -12.24
N ILE A 254 23.97 -9.31 -12.50
CA ILE A 254 23.60 -8.84 -13.84
C ILE A 254 24.18 -7.45 -14.07
N GLY A 255 25.09 -7.34 -15.01
CA GLY A 255 25.78 -6.09 -15.33
C GLY A 255 24.92 -5.03 -16.03
N HIS A 256 23.65 -5.31 -16.34
CA HIS A 256 22.73 -4.41 -17.04
C HIS A 256 21.36 -4.36 -16.36
N SER A 257 20.55 -3.38 -16.73
CA SER A 257 19.15 -3.30 -16.27
C SER A 257 18.25 -4.11 -17.19
N ILE A 258 17.23 -4.75 -16.62
CA ILE A 258 16.16 -5.41 -17.36
C ILE A 258 14.90 -4.55 -17.26
N ALA A 259 14.10 -4.53 -18.32
CA ALA A 259 12.95 -3.63 -18.47
C ALA A 259 11.69 -4.40 -18.96
N PRO A 260 11.16 -5.35 -18.16
CA PRO A 260 9.91 -6.01 -18.51
C PRO A 260 8.74 -5.03 -18.46
N TYR A 261 7.70 -5.29 -19.25
CA TYR A 261 6.52 -4.47 -19.34
C TYR A 261 5.26 -5.31 -19.50
N ALA A 262 4.12 -4.75 -19.09
CA ALA A 262 2.80 -5.33 -19.28
C ALA A 262 1.73 -4.26 -19.46
N GLY A 263 0.60 -4.65 -20.04
CA GLY A 263 -0.63 -3.88 -20.00
C GLY A 263 -1.57 -4.46 -18.96
N GLU A 264 -2.24 -3.58 -18.19
CA GLU A 264 -3.30 -3.95 -17.26
C GLU A 264 -4.63 -3.35 -17.70
N LEU A 265 -5.71 -4.13 -17.62
CA LEU A 265 -7.07 -3.69 -17.82
C LEU A 265 -7.91 -4.14 -16.62
N VAL A 266 -8.57 -3.19 -15.95
CA VAL A 266 -9.50 -3.47 -14.84
C VAL A 266 -10.87 -2.96 -15.19
N ALA A 267 -11.86 -3.85 -15.22
CA ALA A 267 -13.27 -3.54 -15.42
C ALA A 267 -14.04 -3.84 -14.14
N THR A 268 -14.90 -2.92 -13.71
CA THR A 268 -15.73 -3.10 -12.51
C THR A 268 -17.17 -2.71 -12.82
N VAL A 269 -18.10 -3.53 -12.36
CA VAL A 269 -19.54 -3.23 -12.34
C VAL A 269 -20.10 -3.55 -10.97
N GLN A 270 -20.91 -2.64 -10.41
CA GLN A 270 -21.56 -2.85 -9.11
C GLN A 270 -22.97 -2.25 -9.11
N HIS A 271 -23.92 -3.00 -8.55
CA HIS A 271 -25.27 -2.52 -8.29
C HIS A 271 -25.86 -3.21 -7.04
N TRP A 272 -26.54 -2.44 -6.18
CA TRP A 272 -27.08 -2.91 -4.89
C TRP A 272 -26.08 -3.63 -3.99
N GLY A 273 -24.81 -3.19 -4.05
CA GLY A 273 -23.73 -3.83 -3.28
C GLY A 273 -23.13 -5.07 -3.92
N ALA A 274 -23.82 -5.76 -4.83
CA ALA A 274 -23.26 -6.87 -5.60
C ALA A 274 -22.42 -6.35 -6.78
N GLY A 275 -21.27 -6.94 -7.02
CA GLY A 275 -20.40 -6.52 -8.10
C GLY A 275 -19.51 -7.61 -8.65
N ILE A 276 -18.96 -7.30 -9.80
CA ILE A 276 -17.95 -8.10 -10.48
C ILE A 276 -16.80 -7.15 -10.84
N ARG A 277 -15.59 -7.59 -10.56
CA ARG A 277 -14.36 -6.93 -11.00
C ARG A 277 -13.49 -7.93 -11.74
N ASN A 278 -13.08 -7.59 -12.92
CA ASN A 278 -12.10 -8.39 -13.66
C ASN A 278 -10.81 -7.57 -13.83
N ARG A 279 -9.68 -8.19 -13.56
CA ARG A 279 -8.35 -7.66 -13.81
C ARG A 279 -7.63 -8.58 -14.77
N PHE A 280 -7.26 -8.04 -15.90
CA PHE A 280 -6.56 -8.72 -16.95
C PHE A 280 -5.19 -8.07 -17.17
N VAL A 281 -4.13 -8.87 -17.09
CA VAL A 281 -2.74 -8.42 -17.27
C VAL A 281 -2.08 -9.26 -18.34
N ILE A 282 -1.47 -8.62 -19.32
CA ILE A 282 -0.75 -9.29 -20.40
C ILE A 282 0.59 -8.59 -20.65
N GLY A 283 1.65 -9.36 -20.74
CA GLY A 283 2.96 -8.80 -21.00
C GLY A 283 4.09 -9.74 -20.62
N ARG A 284 5.22 -9.16 -20.24
CA ARG A 284 6.39 -9.89 -19.80
C ARG A 284 6.36 -10.11 -18.31
N ASN A 285 7.10 -11.13 -17.84
CA ASN A 285 7.25 -11.36 -16.39
C ASN A 285 7.74 -10.08 -15.70
N LEU A 286 6.92 -9.54 -14.80
CA LEU A 286 7.23 -8.29 -14.08
C LEU A 286 8.05 -8.56 -12.81
N LEU A 287 8.18 -9.81 -12.36
CA LEU A 287 8.87 -10.22 -11.13
C LEU A 287 9.99 -11.23 -11.44
N PRO A 288 10.94 -10.92 -12.34
CA PRO A 288 11.90 -11.91 -12.85
C PRO A 288 12.89 -12.42 -11.80
N TYR A 289 13.10 -11.67 -10.71
CA TYR A 289 14.01 -12.08 -9.63
C TYR A 289 13.33 -12.84 -8.50
N ARG A 290 12.02 -13.04 -8.55
CA ARG A 290 11.27 -13.56 -7.41
C ARG A 290 11.77 -14.91 -6.90
N HIS A 291 12.13 -15.83 -7.80
CA HIS A 291 12.65 -17.15 -7.45
C HIS A 291 14.18 -17.24 -7.51
N HIS A 292 14.82 -16.08 -7.67
CA HIS A 292 16.27 -16.03 -7.71
C HIS A 292 16.85 -15.92 -6.28
N ILE A 293 18.08 -16.38 -6.14
CA ILE A 293 18.86 -16.22 -4.92
C ILE A 293 19.95 -15.16 -5.16
N ASP A 294 20.25 -14.39 -4.14
CA ASP A 294 21.31 -13.40 -4.19
C ASP A 294 22.71 -14.06 -4.06
N ALA A 295 23.77 -13.24 -4.12
CA ALA A 295 25.15 -13.70 -4.00
C ALA A 295 25.47 -14.35 -2.64
N ALA A 296 24.64 -14.17 -1.62
CA ALA A 296 24.76 -14.83 -0.31
C ALA A 296 23.92 -16.11 -0.21
N GLY A 297 23.21 -16.50 -1.28
CA GLY A 297 22.34 -17.66 -1.27
C GLY A 297 20.97 -17.40 -0.63
N VAL A 298 20.58 -16.12 -0.43
CA VAL A 298 19.29 -15.73 0.15
C VAL A 298 18.30 -15.46 -0.98
N PRO A 299 17.11 -16.06 -0.97
CA PRO A 299 16.07 -15.78 -1.96
C PRO A 299 15.66 -14.30 -1.93
N TYR A 300 15.44 -13.69 -3.10
CA TYR A 300 14.87 -12.34 -3.20
C TYR A 300 13.45 -12.27 -2.66
N ASP A 301 12.64 -13.23 -3.02
CA ASP A 301 11.29 -13.49 -2.54
C ASP A 301 10.58 -12.23 -2.00
N GLY A 302 9.84 -12.28 -0.92
CA GLY A 302 9.08 -11.16 -0.40
C GLY A 302 9.84 -9.89 0.01
N ASN A 303 11.17 -9.85 -0.10
CA ASN A 303 11.97 -8.67 0.24
C ASN A 303 12.22 -7.72 -0.93
N PHE A 304 12.07 -8.18 -2.17
CA PHE A 304 12.31 -7.37 -3.38
C PHE A 304 11.03 -6.92 -4.08
N TYR A 305 9.90 -7.49 -3.70
CA TYR A 305 8.59 -7.20 -4.26
C TYR A 305 7.55 -7.09 -3.14
N LEU A 306 6.85 -5.97 -3.08
CA LEU A 306 5.75 -5.74 -2.13
C LEU A 306 4.38 -6.11 -2.73
N GLY A 307 4.38 -6.41 -4.03
CA GLY A 307 3.20 -6.68 -4.83
C GLY A 307 2.75 -8.14 -4.81
N ASP A 308 1.67 -8.37 -5.53
CA ASP A 308 1.06 -9.69 -5.68
C ASP A 308 1.96 -10.58 -6.57
N PRO A 309 2.34 -11.77 -6.10
CA PRO A 309 3.16 -12.71 -6.86
C PRO A 309 2.59 -13.13 -8.22
N PHE A 310 1.30 -12.98 -8.41
CA PHE A 310 0.66 -13.31 -9.69
C PHE A 310 1.10 -12.42 -10.87
N TYR A 311 1.75 -11.29 -10.63
CA TYR A 311 2.36 -10.47 -11.68
C TYR A 311 3.67 -11.06 -12.24
N GLU A 312 4.09 -12.21 -11.74
CA GLU A 312 5.16 -12.99 -12.37
C GLU A 312 4.78 -13.46 -13.78
N LEU A 313 3.53 -13.47 -14.16
CA LEU A 313 2.93 -13.73 -15.47
C LEU A 313 3.36 -15.04 -16.18
N VAL A 314 4.42 -15.67 -15.72
CA VAL A 314 4.97 -16.93 -16.25
C VAL A 314 4.88 -17.97 -15.16
N ASP A 315 4.59 -19.22 -15.54
CA ASP A 315 4.63 -20.32 -14.57
C ASP A 315 6.02 -20.35 -13.92
N PRO A 316 6.15 -20.20 -12.60
CA PRO A 316 7.45 -20.16 -11.90
C PRO A 316 8.24 -21.47 -12.01
N ARG A 317 7.63 -22.56 -12.49
CA ARG A 317 8.35 -23.79 -12.84
C ARG A 317 9.22 -23.64 -14.10
N TRP A 318 9.02 -22.57 -14.89
CA TRP A 318 9.91 -22.21 -15.97
C TRP A 318 11.07 -21.40 -15.38
N ASP A 319 12.27 -21.72 -15.80
CA ASP A 319 13.47 -21.03 -15.33
C ASP A 319 13.55 -19.62 -15.94
N ALA A 320 12.66 -18.74 -15.49
CA ALA A 320 12.63 -17.34 -15.94
C ALA A 320 13.96 -16.62 -15.64
N TRP A 321 14.69 -17.08 -14.64
CA TRP A 321 16.00 -16.57 -14.28
C TRP A 321 17.05 -16.84 -15.38
N LYS A 322 16.96 -17.96 -16.07
CA LYS A 322 17.89 -18.29 -17.13
C LYS A 322 17.88 -17.26 -18.25
N ASP A 323 16.69 -16.75 -18.60
CA ASP A 323 16.53 -15.69 -19.59
C ASP A 323 17.16 -14.37 -19.10
N VAL A 324 17.11 -14.11 -17.80
CA VAL A 324 17.69 -12.91 -17.17
C VAL A 324 19.22 -13.04 -17.10
N ALA A 325 19.74 -14.18 -16.64
CA ALA A 325 21.17 -14.43 -16.49
C ALA A 325 21.91 -14.42 -17.84
N ASP A 326 21.27 -14.93 -18.90
CA ASP A 326 21.83 -14.92 -20.25
C ASP A 326 21.84 -13.53 -20.92
N GLY A 327 21.36 -12.49 -20.24
CA GLY A 327 21.30 -11.13 -20.78
C GLY A 327 20.25 -10.95 -21.90
N LYS A 328 19.40 -11.93 -22.11
CA LYS A 328 18.37 -11.93 -23.15
C LYS A 328 17.11 -11.23 -22.69
N THR A 329 17.22 -10.00 -22.20
CA THR A 329 16.10 -9.24 -21.63
C THR A 329 14.93 -9.05 -22.60
N SER A 330 15.20 -9.06 -23.90
CA SER A 330 14.18 -9.03 -24.94
C SER A 330 13.40 -10.35 -25.07
N GLN A 331 13.91 -11.42 -24.49
CA GLN A 331 13.36 -12.78 -24.55
C GLN A 331 12.75 -13.24 -23.22
N ILE A 332 12.65 -12.35 -22.21
CA ILE A 332 11.90 -12.67 -20.99
C ILE A 332 10.51 -13.10 -21.40
N GLN A 333 10.15 -14.33 -21.06
CA GLN A 333 8.87 -14.90 -21.46
C GLN A 333 7.73 -14.02 -20.99
N GLY A 334 6.74 -13.85 -21.86
CA GLY A 334 5.51 -13.17 -21.55
C GLY A 334 4.43 -14.17 -21.13
N GLY A 335 3.43 -13.65 -20.47
CA GLY A 335 2.28 -14.42 -20.02
C GLY A 335 1.04 -13.57 -19.87
N LEU A 336 0.02 -14.21 -19.34
CA LEU A 336 -1.28 -13.63 -19.12
C LEU A 336 -1.73 -14.00 -17.71
N TYR A 337 -2.19 -13.02 -16.98
CA TYR A 337 -2.87 -13.21 -15.72
C TYR A 337 -4.27 -12.59 -15.78
N ASP A 338 -5.26 -13.36 -15.35
CA ASP A 338 -6.64 -12.91 -15.24
C ASP A 338 -7.18 -13.22 -13.85
N ARG A 339 -7.74 -12.20 -13.18
CA ARG A 339 -8.38 -12.31 -11.87
C ARG A 339 -9.80 -11.81 -11.95
N LEU A 340 -10.74 -12.76 -11.85
CA LEU A 340 -12.15 -12.46 -11.72
C LEU A 340 -12.52 -12.43 -10.24
N GLU A 341 -13.12 -11.33 -9.78
CA GLU A 341 -13.69 -11.17 -8.45
C GLU A 341 -15.20 -11.01 -8.57
N ILE A 342 -15.94 -11.84 -7.83
CA ILE A 342 -17.38 -11.67 -7.56
C ILE A 342 -17.50 -11.24 -6.11
N TYR A 343 -18.20 -10.14 -5.85
CA TYR A 343 -18.23 -9.60 -4.49
C TYR A 343 -19.59 -9.05 -4.09
N TYR A 344 -19.76 -8.95 -2.77
CA TYR A 344 -20.87 -8.24 -2.15
C TYR A 344 -20.30 -7.23 -1.14
N ALA A 345 -20.58 -5.94 -1.35
CA ALA A 345 -20.14 -4.83 -0.53
C ALA A 345 -21.33 -3.90 -0.25
N PRO A 346 -22.21 -4.26 0.71
CA PRO A 346 -23.39 -3.47 1.04
C PRO A 346 -22.98 -2.14 1.69
N LYS A 347 -23.76 -1.09 1.44
CA LYS A 347 -23.65 0.14 2.20
C LYS A 347 -24.31 -0.04 3.56
N ILE A 348 -23.53 -0.10 4.63
CA ILE A 348 -24.01 -0.25 6.01
C ILE A 348 -24.23 1.15 6.61
N CYS A 349 -23.16 1.87 6.90
CA CYS A 349 -23.14 3.25 7.35
C CYS A 349 -21.79 3.86 7.04
N ALA A 350 -21.65 5.17 7.28
CA ALA A 350 -20.35 5.82 7.13
C ALA A 350 -19.33 5.21 8.10
N GLY A 351 -18.11 5.03 7.64
CA GLY A 351 -17.03 4.47 8.43
C GLY A 351 -17.10 2.94 8.64
N VAL A 352 -18.12 2.23 8.10
CA VAL A 352 -18.21 0.76 8.18
C VAL A 352 -18.27 0.18 6.78
N HIS A 353 -17.25 -0.57 6.40
CA HIS A 353 -17.10 -1.17 5.08
C HIS A 353 -16.99 -2.69 5.21
N LEU A 354 -18.02 -3.42 4.81
CA LEU A 354 -18.04 -4.87 4.71
C LEU A 354 -17.86 -5.27 3.25
N ARG A 355 -16.99 -6.22 2.98
CA ARG A 355 -16.85 -6.84 1.66
C ARG A 355 -16.63 -8.32 1.78
N ALA A 356 -17.43 -9.11 1.08
CA ALA A 356 -17.23 -10.53 0.88
C ALA A 356 -16.91 -10.76 -0.61
N SER A 357 -15.81 -11.44 -0.90
CA SER A 357 -15.31 -11.64 -2.26
C SER A 357 -14.95 -13.10 -2.51
N LEU A 358 -15.23 -13.55 -3.72
CA LEU A 358 -14.75 -14.80 -4.28
C LEU A 358 -13.89 -14.47 -5.50
N PHE A 359 -12.63 -14.89 -5.47
CA PHE A 359 -11.69 -14.67 -6.56
C PHE A 359 -11.41 -15.96 -7.31
N PHE A 360 -11.24 -15.83 -8.62
CA PHE A 360 -10.75 -16.87 -9.51
C PHE A 360 -9.50 -16.37 -10.22
N HIS A 361 -8.44 -17.15 -10.18
CA HIS A 361 -7.15 -16.81 -10.77
C HIS A 361 -6.86 -17.72 -11.96
N PHE A 362 -6.42 -17.13 -13.06
CA PHE A 362 -6.03 -17.83 -14.26
C PHE A 362 -4.67 -17.32 -14.73
N HIS A 363 -3.74 -18.24 -15.01
CA HIS A 363 -2.45 -17.94 -15.64
C HIS A 363 -2.33 -18.69 -16.95
N SER A 364 -1.90 -17.98 -18.00
CA SER A 364 -1.70 -18.58 -19.32
C SER A 364 -2.90 -19.42 -19.79
N ARG A 365 -4.12 -18.95 -19.52
CA ARG A 365 -5.41 -19.59 -19.83
C ARG A 365 -5.72 -20.84 -19.01
N GLN A 366 -4.96 -21.13 -17.96
CA GLN A 366 -5.22 -22.23 -17.05
C GLN A 366 -5.70 -21.69 -15.70
N TYR A 367 -6.65 -22.40 -15.12
CA TYR A 367 -7.10 -22.13 -13.76
C TYR A 367 -5.95 -22.36 -12.76
N SER A 368 -5.71 -21.41 -11.87
CA SER A 368 -4.61 -21.43 -10.92
C SER A 368 -5.06 -21.45 -9.46
N GLY A 369 -6.35 -21.21 -9.22
CA GLY A 369 -6.91 -21.29 -7.87
C GLY A 369 -7.98 -20.27 -7.57
N THR A 370 -8.48 -20.34 -6.35
CA THR A 370 -9.47 -19.39 -5.80
C THR A 370 -9.00 -18.84 -4.48
N ASN A 371 -9.55 -17.68 -4.09
CA ASN A 371 -9.59 -17.31 -2.69
C ASN A 371 -10.95 -16.72 -2.31
N GLN A 372 -11.36 -16.98 -1.06
CA GLN A 372 -12.56 -16.45 -0.45
C GLN A 372 -12.12 -15.45 0.62
N MET A 373 -12.53 -14.20 0.48
CA MET A 373 -12.13 -13.13 1.39
C MET A 373 -13.37 -12.47 2.01
N VAL A 374 -13.31 -12.24 3.32
CA VAL A 374 -14.22 -11.37 4.03
C VAL A 374 -13.41 -10.32 4.75
N SER A 375 -13.71 -9.04 4.51
CA SER A 375 -13.11 -7.91 5.21
C SER A 375 -14.18 -7.04 5.84
N LEU A 376 -13.90 -6.58 7.07
CA LEU A 376 -14.69 -5.57 7.76
C LEU A 376 -13.74 -4.47 8.23
N LEU A 377 -13.92 -3.29 7.66
CA LEU A 377 -13.17 -2.10 8.01
C LEU A 377 -14.07 -1.14 8.80
N PHE A 378 -13.54 -0.58 9.87
CA PHE A 378 -14.17 0.53 10.58
C PHE A 378 -13.18 1.69 10.67
N ASN A 379 -13.65 2.89 10.29
CA ASN A 379 -12.90 4.14 10.41
C ASN A 379 -13.70 5.16 11.20
N LEU A 380 -13.20 5.56 12.36
CA LEU A 380 -13.87 6.48 13.26
C LEU A 380 -13.97 7.90 12.66
N ASN A 381 -12.95 8.35 11.93
CA ASN A 381 -12.98 9.69 11.35
C ASN A 381 -14.08 9.82 10.30
N GLU A 382 -14.26 8.84 9.40
CA GLU A 382 -15.38 8.83 8.44
C GLU A 382 -16.73 8.86 9.13
N LEU A 383 -16.91 8.08 10.21
CA LEU A 383 -18.14 8.08 10.99
C LEU A 383 -18.40 9.47 11.61
N MET A 384 -17.38 10.07 12.23
CA MET A 384 -17.52 11.38 12.87
C MET A 384 -17.77 12.50 11.86
N GLU A 385 -17.18 12.45 10.68
CA GLU A 385 -17.45 13.39 9.60
C GLU A 385 -18.91 13.30 9.12
N ALA A 386 -19.42 12.07 8.96
CA ALA A 386 -20.83 11.86 8.58
C ALA A 386 -21.81 12.37 9.65
N VAL A 387 -21.52 12.11 10.93
CA VAL A 387 -22.34 12.62 12.05
C VAL A 387 -22.34 14.15 12.06
N ARG A 388 -21.19 14.81 11.87
CA ARG A 388 -21.09 16.28 11.80
C ARG A 388 -21.81 16.87 10.58
N ALA A 389 -21.85 16.12 9.47
CA ALA A 389 -22.57 16.52 8.26
C ALA A 389 -24.08 16.25 8.33
N GLY A 390 -24.59 15.66 9.40
CA GLY A 390 -26.00 15.29 9.58
C GLY A 390 -26.48 14.19 8.62
N LYS A 391 -25.59 13.31 8.23
CA LYS A 391 -25.85 12.18 7.30
C LYS A 391 -26.00 10.85 8.05
#